data_0307fdbc6eddba62abef722b6511bbba
#
_entry.id   0307fdbc6eddba62abef722b6511bbba
#
_cell.length_a   1.000
_cell.length_b   1.000
_cell.length_c   1.000
_cell.angle_alpha   90.00
_cell.angle_beta   90.00
_cell.angle_gamma   90.00
#
_symmetry.space_group_name_H-M   'P 1'
#
loop_
_entity.id
_entity.type
_entity.pdbx_description
1 polymer ?
#
loop_
_entity_poly.entity_id
_entity_poly.type
_entity_poly.pdbx_seq_one_letter_code
_entity_poly.pdbx_strand_id
1 'polypeptide(L)'
;MIIDEFLARYLIKLRTGKFDVQMKLSRLLFSMLFSAVLFGCTDTGIKTNRKIQRIHNDLFTVDAHSASAINFLYKKNFDPARLNDFGSFDYPRMEQGGLDACFFAIFPGKNIKGESNIDITFKRIEKTVDAIANSIADNPDIVEAALHPDDGYRIVKEGRKAIYMGVESGFAINSVEMVKEYFDMGIRYMTLCLNINSLLCDSSTDPKGAEHNGVSQLGMDVIEEMNRLGMMVDVSNVSDKSFNDILEHSKAPVIVSHSACRALCSNHRNISDEMLLRLKGNGGVVNITLLSQLLKSPGIDNNSVQQKLSDLKEKYKDLIKADPARYGDEYNIERERIVKESGQNASVADLVDHIEHVIQVIGIDYVGISSDFDGGGGVDGCKDVTEIENITRELILRGYSRSEIKKIWGGNFMRVFREVAKVAERN
;
A
#
# COMPACT_ATOMS: atom_id res chain seq x y z
N MET A 1 25.43 -25.72 44.84
CA MET A 1 25.50 -27.05 45.48
C MET A 1 25.52 -28.22 44.50
N ILE A 2 24.77 -28.22 43.38
CA ILE A 2 24.80 -29.31 42.38
C ILE A 2 25.97 -29.15 41.39
N ILE A 3 26.40 -27.94 41.10
CA ILE A 3 27.49 -27.61 40.15
C ILE A 3 28.88 -27.95 40.77
N ASP A 4 29.04 -27.74 42.08
CA ASP A 4 30.30 -27.99 42.77
C ASP A 4 30.62 -29.49 42.88
N GLU A 5 29.60 -30.31 43.05
CA GLU A 5 29.76 -31.78 43.12
C GLU A 5 30.10 -32.40 41.77
N PHE A 6 29.61 -31.79 40.69
CA PHE A 6 29.93 -32.19 39.32
C PHE A 6 31.37 -31.85 38.93
N LEU A 7 31.85 -30.67 39.32
CA LEU A 7 33.24 -30.21 39.09
C LEU A 7 34.25 -31.05 39.89
N ALA A 8 33.93 -31.39 41.15
CA ALA A 8 34.79 -32.23 41.99
C ALA A 8 34.94 -33.65 41.43
N ARG A 9 33.88 -34.26 40.96
CA ARG A 9 33.91 -35.57 40.29
C ARG A 9 34.63 -35.54 38.96
N TYR A 10 34.62 -34.41 38.26
CA TYR A 10 35.32 -34.19 36.99
C TYR A 10 36.83 -34.08 37.18
N LEU A 11 37.30 -33.41 38.24
CA LEU A 11 38.71 -33.23 38.57
C LEU A 11 39.37 -34.51 39.08
N ILE A 12 38.62 -35.38 39.80
CA ILE A 12 39.14 -36.67 40.27
C ILE A 12 39.33 -37.68 39.11
N LYS A 13 38.49 -37.64 38.09
CA LYS A 13 38.61 -38.49 36.89
C LYS A 13 39.75 -38.07 35.94
N LEU A 14 40.22 -36.84 36.01
CA LEU A 14 41.39 -36.36 35.23
C LEU A 14 42.73 -36.97 35.74
N ARG A 15 42.77 -37.51 36.95
CA ARG A 15 44.01 -38.07 37.56
C ARG A 15 44.29 -39.52 37.23
N THR A 16 43.36 -40.24 36.58
CA THR A 16 43.47 -41.71 36.41
C THR A 16 43.63 -42.24 34.99
N GLY A 17 44.03 -41.40 34.02
CA GLY A 17 44.51 -41.85 32.70
C GLY A 17 43.54 -42.64 31.79
N LYS A 18 42.24 -42.82 32.18
CA LYS A 18 41.23 -43.56 31.38
C LYS A 18 40.28 -42.63 30.59
N PHE A 19 40.67 -41.39 30.33
CA PHE A 19 39.77 -40.33 29.90
C PHE A 19 39.71 -40.05 28.37
N ASP A 20 40.60 -40.63 27.58
CA ASP A 20 40.78 -40.15 26.19
C ASP A 20 39.77 -40.71 25.21
N VAL A 21 39.24 -41.90 25.41
CA VAL A 21 38.30 -42.53 24.45
C VAL A 21 36.85 -42.07 24.67
N GLN A 22 36.42 -41.94 25.94
CA GLN A 22 35.06 -41.53 26.26
C GLN A 22 34.82 -40.04 26.02
N MET A 23 35.85 -39.20 26.15
CA MET A 23 35.78 -37.77 25.84
C MET A 23 35.79 -37.51 24.34
N LYS A 24 36.49 -38.31 23.55
CA LYS A 24 36.43 -38.28 22.09
C LYS A 24 35.05 -38.69 21.55
N LEU A 25 34.45 -39.74 22.15
CA LEU A 25 33.10 -40.20 21.78
C LEU A 25 32.00 -39.19 22.17
N SER A 26 32.10 -38.58 23.36
CA SER A 26 31.12 -37.57 23.79
C SER A 26 31.23 -36.25 22.98
N ARG A 27 32.44 -35.83 22.61
CA ARG A 27 32.65 -34.69 21.72
C ARG A 27 32.15 -34.95 20.30
N LEU A 28 32.34 -36.19 19.78
CA LEU A 28 31.79 -36.58 18.48
C LEU A 28 30.26 -36.64 18.51
N LEU A 29 29.66 -37.21 19.55
CA LEU A 29 28.20 -37.24 19.74
C LEU A 29 27.60 -35.84 19.93
N PHE A 30 28.26 -34.97 20.72
CA PHE A 30 27.81 -33.57 20.91
C PHE A 30 27.98 -32.76 19.62
N SER A 31 29.06 -32.96 18.87
CA SER A 31 29.26 -32.33 17.55
C SER A 31 28.24 -32.84 16.51
N MET A 32 27.93 -34.15 16.50
CA MET A 32 26.89 -34.70 15.62
C MET A 32 25.48 -34.23 15.99
N LEU A 33 25.13 -34.15 17.29
CA LEU A 33 23.84 -33.59 17.73
C LEU A 33 23.73 -32.09 17.42
N PHE A 34 24.81 -31.32 17.63
CA PHE A 34 24.82 -29.89 17.35
C PHE A 34 24.75 -29.61 15.84
N SER A 35 25.46 -30.42 15.04
CA SER A 35 25.35 -30.36 13.58
C SER A 35 23.96 -30.78 13.09
N ALA A 36 23.34 -31.82 13.65
CA ALA A 36 21.99 -32.26 13.26
C ALA A 36 20.92 -31.22 13.62
N VAL A 37 21.06 -30.50 14.76
CA VAL A 37 20.17 -29.41 15.13
C VAL A 37 20.35 -28.19 14.19
N LEU A 38 21.58 -27.82 13.85
CA LEU A 38 21.86 -26.74 12.93
C LEU A 38 21.42 -27.07 11.49
N PHE A 39 21.65 -28.30 10.99
CA PHE A 39 21.19 -28.72 9.67
C PHE A 39 19.67 -28.92 9.61
N GLY A 40 19.05 -29.40 10.69
CA GLY A 40 17.60 -29.56 10.77
C GLY A 40 16.86 -28.22 10.76
N CYS A 41 17.36 -27.20 11.46
CA CYS A 41 16.77 -25.85 11.48
C CYS A 41 16.93 -25.11 10.14
N THR A 42 18.06 -25.29 9.44
CA THR A 42 18.28 -24.63 8.15
C THR A 42 17.43 -25.27 7.03
N ASP A 43 17.28 -26.58 7.01
CA ASP A 43 16.51 -27.29 5.96
C ASP A 43 15.00 -27.04 6.11
N THR A 44 14.47 -26.97 7.33
CA THR A 44 13.06 -26.59 7.57
C THR A 44 12.78 -25.13 7.21
N GLY A 45 13.69 -24.19 7.52
CA GLY A 45 13.59 -22.79 7.14
C GLY A 45 13.59 -22.58 5.63
N ILE A 46 14.49 -23.26 4.92
CA ILE A 46 14.57 -23.17 3.45
C ILE A 46 13.32 -23.77 2.79
N LYS A 47 12.79 -24.88 3.26
CA LYS A 47 11.56 -25.50 2.74
C LYS A 47 10.35 -24.61 2.99
N THR A 48 10.27 -23.97 4.15
CA THR A 48 9.19 -23.03 4.49
C THR A 48 9.24 -21.80 3.56
N ASN A 49 10.41 -21.20 3.35
CA ASN A 49 10.57 -20.06 2.46
C ASN A 49 10.17 -20.39 1.01
N ARG A 50 10.61 -21.52 0.46
CA ARG A 50 10.21 -21.98 -0.88
C ARG A 50 8.71 -22.23 -0.99
N LYS A 51 8.06 -22.71 0.06
CA LYS A 51 6.60 -22.89 0.09
C LYS A 51 5.87 -21.55 0.04
N ILE A 52 6.33 -20.57 0.83
CA ILE A 52 5.75 -19.21 0.86
C ILE A 52 5.88 -18.56 -0.52
N GLN A 53 7.08 -18.54 -1.08
CA GLN A 53 7.33 -17.99 -2.41
C GLN A 53 6.45 -18.65 -3.50
N ARG A 54 6.29 -19.98 -3.46
CA ARG A 54 5.38 -20.67 -4.38
C ARG A 54 3.94 -20.23 -4.20
N ILE A 55 3.46 -20.10 -2.95
CA ILE A 55 2.11 -19.62 -2.68
C ILE A 55 1.96 -18.20 -3.21
N HIS A 56 2.91 -17.30 -2.95
CA HIS A 56 2.87 -15.91 -3.41
C HIS A 56 2.82 -15.82 -4.94
N ASN A 57 3.72 -16.51 -5.64
CA ASN A 57 3.79 -16.52 -7.11
C ASN A 57 2.56 -17.18 -7.79
N ASP A 58 1.77 -17.95 -7.05
CA ASP A 58 0.54 -18.57 -7.56
C ASP A 58 -0.72 -17.70 -7.29
N LEU A 59 -0.59 -16.55 -6.63
CA LEU A 59 -1.67 -15.59 -6.42
C LEU A 59 -1.77 -14.65 -7.63
N PHE A 60 -2.90 -13.97 -7.73
CA PHE A 60 -3.03 -12.75 -8.52
C PHE A 60 -2.93 -11.58 -7.54
N THR A 61 -1.76 -10.95 -7.49
CA THR A 61 -1.45 -9.89 -6.56
C THR A 61 -1.78 -8.53 -7.16
N VAL A 62 -2.48 -7.69 -6.39
CA VAL A 62 -2.88 -6.35 -6.82
C VAL A 62 -2.45 -5.33 -5.77
N ASP A 63 -1.73 -4.31 -6.20
CA ASP A 63 -1.58 -3.08 -5.44
C ASP A 63 -2.68 -2.11 -5.85
N ALA A 64 -3.63 -1.85 -4.96
CA ALA A 64 -4.81 -1.04 -5.24
C ALA A 64 -4.52 0.47 -5.34
N HIS A 65 -3.35 0.91 -4.86
CA HIS A 65 -2.95 2.32 -4.88
C HIS A 65 -1.44 2.45 -4.70
N SER A 66 -0.73 2.79 -5.77
CA SER A 66 0.68 3.15 -5.75
C SER A 66 0.86 4.57 -6.28
N ALA A 67 1.47 5.44 -5.50
CA ALA A 67 1.75 6.81 -5.91
C ALA A 67 2.98 6.93 -6.83
N SER A 68 3.57 5.79 -7.25
CA SER A 68 4.80 5.74 -8.05
C SER A 68 4.69 6.41 -9.43
N ALA A 69 3.45 6.68 -9.89
CA ALA A 69 3.20 7.53 -11.05
C ALA A 69 3.87 8.93 -10.96
N ILE A 70 4.13 9.42 -9.74
CA ILE A 70 4.81 10.69 -9.50
C ILE A 70 6.23 10.73 -10.11
N ASN A 71 6.90 9.59 -10.20
CA ASN A 71 8.25 9.49 -10.75
C ASN A 71 8.30 9.82 -12.25
N PHE A 72 7.25 9.48 -13.02
CA PHE A 72 7.15 9.85 -14.44
C PHE A 72 7.11 11.37 -14.65
N LEU A 73 6.56 12.11 -13.69
CA LEU A 73 6.38 13.57 -13.82
C LEU A 73 7.59 14.35 -13.28
N TYR A 74 8.17 13.90 -12.17
CA TYR A 74 9.16 14.71 -11.42
C TYR A 74 10.59 14.18 -11.48
N LYS A 75 10.84 12.94 -11.91
CA LYS A 75 12.18 12.36 -11.98
C LYS A 75 12.68 12.34 -13.41
N LYS A 76 13.62 13.25 -13.74
CA LYS A 76 14.14 13.46 -15.10
C LYS A 76 14.73 12.19 -15.76
N ASN A 77 15.29 11.28 -14.96
CA ASN A 77 15.96 10.07 -15.45
C ASN A 77 15.21 8.80 -15.07
N PHE A 78 13.92 8.90 -14.70
CA PHE A 78 13.13 7.72 -14.37
C PHE A 78 12.86 6.92 -15.65
N ASP A 79 13.32 5.67 -15.66
CA ASP A 79 13.02 4.68 -16.66
C ASP A 79 12.42 3.46 -15.96
N PRO A 80 11.11 3.25 -16.02
CA PRO A 80 10.44 2.18 -15.29
C PRO A 80 10.86 0.77 -15.77
N ALA A 81 11.48 0.64 -16.95
CA ALA A 81 11.98 -0.62 -17.48
C ALA A 81 13.35 -1.02 -16.90
N ARG A 82 13.96 -0.15 -16.10
CA ARG A 82 15.28 -0.38 -15.47
C ARG A 82 15.15 -0.38 -13.97
N LEU A 83 16.07 -1.06 -13.32
CA LEU A 83 16.26 -0.94 -11.88
C LEU A 83 16.84 0.46 -11.58
N ASN A 84 15.99 1.33 -11.01
CA ASN A 84 16.41 2.67 -10.62
C ASN A 84 17.10 2.64 -9.26
N ASP A 85 17.99 3.60 -8.99
CA ASP A 85 18.65 3.79 -7.69
C ASP A 85 17.81 4.60 -6.68
N PHE A 86 16.59 4.96 -7.06
CA PHE A 86 15.59 5.66 -6.25
C PHE A 86 14.20 5.09 -6.48
N GLY A 87 13.26 5.51 -5.62
CA GLY A 87 11.87 5.08 -5.69
C GLY A 87 11.66 3.66 -5.18
N SER A 88 10.40 3.31 -5.01
CA SER A 88 9.96 2.02 -4.46
C SER A 88 9.40 1.09 -5.54
N PHE A 89 9.28 1.55 -6.78
CA PHE A 89 8.63 0.83 -7.87
C PHE A 89 9.34 1.05 -9.21
N ASP A 90 9.62 -0.03 -9.91
CA ASP A 90 9.90 -0.14 -11.35
C ASP A 90 9.53 -1.55 -11.83
N TYR A 91 9.51 -1.81 -13.13
CA TYR A 91 9.09 -3.11 -13.67
C TYR A 91 10.00 -4.27 -13.21
N PRO A 92 11.34 -4.12 -13.16
CA PRO A 92 12.21 -5.15 -12.58
C PRO A 92 11.88 -5.48 -11.12
N ARG A 93 11.61 -4.46 -10.29
CA ARG A 93 11.19 -4.68 -8.90
C ARG A 93 9.79 -5.29 -8.79
N MET A 94 8.86 -4.89 -9.67
CA MET A 94 7.52 -5.46 -9.75
C MET A 94 7.58 -6.96 -10.05
N GLU A 95 8.43 -7.36 -10.99
CA GLU A 95 8.67 -8.79 -11.30
C GLU A 95 9.32 -9.51 -10.13
N GLN A 96 10.39 -8.94 -9.56
CA GLN A 96 11.11 -9.54 -8.42
C GLN A 96 10.20 -9.76 -7.21
N GLY A 97 9.34 -8.79 -6.91
CA GLY A 97 8.40 -8.85 -5.78
C GLY A 97 7.21 -9.76 -6.03
N GLY A 98 6.95 -10.16 -7.28
CA GLY A 98 5.79 -10.98 -7.64
C GLY A 98 4.48 -10.18 -7.61
N LEU A 99 4.53 -8.87 -7.94
CA LEU A 99 3.33 -8.06 -8.13
C LEU A 99 2.81 -8.27 -9.55
N ASP A 100 1.53 -8.59 -9.70
CA ASP A 100 0.90 -8.88 -10.99
C ASP A 100 0.16 -7.70 -11.59
N ALA A 101 -0.51 -6.91 -10.77
CA ALA A 101 -1.25 -5.73 -11.20
C ALA A 101 -1.03 -4.56 -10.25
N CYS A 102 -0.89 -3.36 -10.81
CA CYS A 102 -0.71 -2.12 -10.06
C CYS A 102 -1.69 -1.07 -10.55
N PHE A 103 -2.37 -0.40 -9.62
CA PHE A 103 -3.13 0.82 -9.88
C PHE A 103 -2.22 2.02 -9.58
N PHE A 104 -1.70 2.65 -10.61
CA PHE A 104 -0.99 3.91 -10.46
C PHE A 104 -1.97 5.02 -10.08
N ALA A 105 -1.80 5.56 -8.88
CA ALA A 105 -2.52 6.73 -8.40
C ALA A 105 -1.82 7.99 -8.93
N ILE A 106 -2.44 8.65 -9.89
CA ILE A 106 -1.90 9.86 -10.49
C ILE A 106 -2.19 11.03 -9.55
N PHE A 107 -1.14 11.50 -8.88
CA PHE A 107 -1.19 12.66 -8.01
C PHE A 107 -0.83 13.92 -8.80
N PRO A 108 -1.76 14.87 -8.99
CA PRO A 108 -1.52 16.05 -9.84
C PRO A 108 -0.62 17.12 -9.20
N GLY A 109 -0.11 16.89 -8.00
CA GLY A 109 0.73 17.83 -7.26
C GLY A 109 -0.03 18.58 -6.15
N LYS A 110 0.70 19.40 -5.38
CA LYS A 110 0.11 20.13 -4.26
C LYS A 110 -0.96 21.11 -4.72
N ASN A 111 -2.04 21.11 -3.96
CA ASN A 111 -3.24 21.91 -3.99
C ASN A 111 -3.05 23.32 -4.52
N ILE A 112 -3.63 23.59 -5.65
CA ILE A 112 -3.72 24.92 -6.17
C ILE A 112 -5.24 25.19 -6.25
N LYS A 113 -5.83 25.86 -5.26
CA LYS A 113 -7.24 26.33 -5.32
C LYS A 113 -7.37 27.48 -6.31
N GLY A 114 -8.41 27.45 -7.13
CA GLY A 114 -8.82 28.52 -8.04
C GLY A 114 -8.96 28.06 -9.49
N GLU A 115 -9.81 28.69 -10.27
CA GLU A 115 -10.13 28.31 -11.64
C GLU A 115 -8.89 28.20 -12.55
N SER A 116 -7.93 29.12 -12.42
CA SER A 116 -6.67 29.08 -13.18
C SER A 116 -5.80 27.84 -12.88
N ASN A 117 -6.13 27.08 -11.86
CA ASN A 117 -5.36 25.93 -11.40
C ASN A 117 -5.99 24.60 -11.83
N ILE A 118 -7.26 24.59 -12.19
CA ILE A 118 -7.97 23.43 -12.74
C ILE A 118 -7.28 22.97 -14.01
N ASP A 119 -7.08 23.88 -14.97
CA ASP A 119 -6.39 23.59 -16.23
C ASP A 119 -4.95 23.10 -16.03
N ILE A 120 -4.22 23.70 -15.08
CA ILE A 120 -2.85 23.27 -14.76
C ILE A 120 -2.86 21.86 -14.17
N THR A 121 -3.80 21.58 -13.28
CA THR A 121 -3.95 20.28 -12.64
C THR A 121 -4.34 19.22 -13.67
N PHE A 122 -5.30 19.52 -14.53
CA PHE A 122 -5.74 18.65 -15.62
C PHE A 122 -4.57 18.32 -16.58
N LYS A 123 -3.83 19.32 -17.06
CA LYS A 123 -2.66 19.13 -17.92
C LYS A 123 -1.55 18.31 -17.28
N ARG A 124 -1.39 18.35 -15.96
CA ARG A 124 -0.43 17.49 -15.26
C ARG A 124 -0.90 16.04 -15.27
N ILE A 125 -2.20 15.81 -15.08
CA ILE A 125 -2.78 14.47 -15.17
C ILE A 125 -2.59 13.91 -16.56
N GLU A 126 -2.99 14.66 -17.63
CA GLU A 126 -2.77 14.27 -19.02
C GLU A 126 -1.30 13.89 -19.28
N LYS A 127 -0.38 14.78 -18.91
CA LYS A 127 1.06 14.54 -19.09
C LYS A 127 1.54 13.27 -18.37
N THR A 128 0.99 12.95 -17.21
CA THR A 128 1.37 11.75 -16.46
C THR A 128 0.79 10.51 -17.13
N VAL A 129 -0.47 10.58 -17.57
CA VAL A 129 -1.11 9.50 -18.35
C VAL A 129 -0.32 9.21 -19.62
N ASP A 130 0.05 10.25 -20.39
CA ASP A 130 0.86 10.10 -21.59
C ASP A 130 2.22 9.44 -21.31
N ALA A 131 2.89 9.84 -20.23
CA ALA A 131 4.16 9.26 -19.85
C ALA A 131 4.04 7.78 -19.47
N ILE A 132 2.98 7.40 -18.74
CA ILE A 132 2.67 6.00 -18.42
C ILE A 132 2.35 5.22 -19.69
N ALA A 133 1.49 5.76 -20.56
CA ALA A 133 1.11 5.11 -21.82
C ALA A 133 2.30 4.88 -22.73
N ASN A 134 3.18 5.88 -22.88
CA ASN A 134 4.42 5.75 -23.67
C ASN A 134 5.35 4.69 -23.06
N SER A 135 5.51 4.67 -21.75
CA SER A 135 6.31 3.63 -21.08
C SER A 135 5.77 2.22 -21.33
N ILE A 136 4.44 2.05 -21.31
CA ILE A 136 3.82 0.76 -21.63
C ILE A 136 4.06 0.39 -23.09
N ALA A 137 3.88 1.35 -24.01
CA ALA A 137 4.09 1.15 -25.44
C ALA A 137 5.56 0.77 -25.79
N ASP A 138 6.51 1.33 -25.05
CA ASP A 138 7.94 1.04 -25.20
C ASP A 138 8.34 -0.32 -24.60
N ASN A 139 7.47 -0.94 -23.76
CA ASN A 139 7.76 -2.20 -23.05
C ASN A 139 6.63 -3.24 -23.18
N PRO A 140 6.15 -3.55 -24.40
CA PRO A 140 4.96 -4.38 -24.63
C PRO A 140 5.13 -5.85 -24.20
N ASP A 141 6.36 -6.31 -24.06
CA ASP A 141 6.69 -7.68 -23.60
C ASP A 141 6.68 -7.80 -22.07
N ILE A 142 6.68 -6.70 -21.34
CA ILE A 142 6.75 -6.67 -19.87
C ILE A 142 5.41 -6.26 -19.25
N VAL A 143 4.79 -5.21 -19.77
CA VAL A 143 3.59 -4.60 -19.21
C VAL A 143 2.53 -4.34 -20.26
N GLU A 144 1.27 -4.27 -19.84
CA GLU A 144 0.15 -3.87 -20.68
C GLU A 144 -0.83 -3.01 -19.88
N ALA A 145 -1.42 -2.01 -20.55
CA ALA A 145 -2.49 -1.21 -19.96
C ALA A 145 -3.77 -2.04 -19.80
N ALA A 146 -4.35 -2.00 -18.62
CA ALA A 146 -5.58 -2.70 -18.30
C ALA A 146 -6.70 -1.69 -18.06
N LEU A 147 -7.84 -1.88 -18.73
CA LEU A 147 -8.98 -0.98 -18.69
C LEU A 147 -10.24 -1.62 -18.11
N HIS A 148 -10.28 -2.95 -18.11
CA HIS A 148 -11.39 -3.74 -17.61
C HIS A 148 -10.91 -4.68 -16.48
N PRO A 149 -11.76 -5.02 -15.49
CA PRO A 149 -11.34 -5.89 -14.38
C PRO A 149 -10.80 -7.26 -14.82
N ASP A 150 -11.18 -7.77 -15.97
CA ASP A 150 -10.71 -9.07 -16.45
C ASP A 150 -9.39 -8.97 -17.26
N ASP A 151 -9.00 -7.77 -17.69
CA ASP A 151 -7.73 -7.56 -18.40
C ASP A 151 -6.54 -8.00 -17.57
N GLY A 152 -6.50 -7.65 -16.27
CA GLY A 152 -5.40 -8.03 -15.40
C GLY A 152 -5.15 -9.53 -15.37
N TYR A 153 -6.21 -10.34 -15.28
CA TYR A 153 -6.09 -11.81 -15.29
C TYR A 153 -5.61 -12.33 -16.64
N ARG A 154 -6.08 -11.74 -17.76
CA ARG A 154 -5.65 -12.08 -19.10
C ARG A 154 -4.17 -11.77 -19.30
N ILE A 155 -3.77 -10.54 -18.99
CA ILE A 155 -2.40 -10.02 -19.17
C ILE A 155 -1.40 -10.87 -18.38
N VAL A 156 -1.71 -11.17 -17.11
CA VAL A 156 -0.84 -11.97 -16.24
C VAL A 156 -0.75 -13.42 -16.73
N LYS A 157 -1.85 -13.98 -17.23
CA LYS A 157 -1.83 -15.33 -17.87
C LYS A 157 -0.95 -15.37 -19.11
N GLU A 158 -0.78 -14.26 -19.80
CA GLU A 158 0.11 -14.11 -20.96
C GLU A 158 1.57 -13.82 -20.56
N GLY A 159 1.87 -13.78 -19.26
CA GLY A 159 3.23 -13.58 -18.71
C GLY A 159 3.68 -12.13 -18.60
N ARG A 160 2.75 -11.17 -18.65
CA ARG A 160 3.02 -9.73 -18.51
C ARG A 160 2.39 -9.17 -17.24
N LYS A 161 2.71 -7.93 -16.87
CA LYS A 161 2.14 -7.23 -15.73
C LYS A 161 1.07 -6.23 -16.16
N ALA A 162 0.01 -6.13 -15.38
CA ALA A 162 -1.13 -5.26 -15.69
C ALA A 162 -0.99 -3.90 -15.01
N ILE A 163 -1.08 -2.82 -15.78
CA ILE A 163 -1.06 -1.45 -15.26
C ILE A 163 -2.44 -0.83 -15.45
N TYR A 164 -3.06 -0.48 -14.33
CA TYR A 164 -4.27 0.32 -14.25
C TYR A 164 -3.91 1.74 -13.82
N MET A 165 -4.82 2.69 -14.03
CA MET A 165 -4.66 4.08 -13.60
C MET A 165 -5.86 4.55 -12.78
N GLY A 166 -5.56 5.28 -11.70
CA GLY A 166 -6.50 6.07 -10.93
C GLY A 166 -6.01 7.48 -10.78
N VAL A 167 -6.87 8.41 -10.41
CA VAL A 167 -6.51 9.79 -10.07
C VAL A 167 -6.74 10.01 -8.58
N GLU A 168 -5.69 10.42 -7.89
CA GLU A 168 -5.77 10.82 -6.48
C GLU A 168 -6.02 12.32 -6.40
N SER A 169 -7.21 12.75 -6.67
CA SER A 169 -7.79 14.07 -6.42
C SER A 169 -8.83 14.50 -7.45
N GLY A 170 -9.99 14.90 -7.00
CA GLY A 170 -11.02 15.55 -7.79
C GLY A 170 -10.80 17.06 -8.02
N PHE A 171 -9.60 17.60 -7.73
CA PHE A 171 -9.33 19.04 -7.80
C PHE A 171 -9.44 19.65 -9.20
N ALA A 172 -9.22 18.86 -10.24
CA ALA A 172 -9.35 19.35 -11.60
C ALA A 172 -10.78 19.22 -12.16
N ILE A 173 -11.72 18.68 -11.37
CA ILE A 173 -13.10 18.50 -11.79
C ILE A 173 -13.93 19.74 -11.41
N ASN A 174 -14.41 20.46 -12.42
CA ASN A 174 -15.35 21.57 -12.25
C ASN A 174 -16.64 21.39 -13.07
N SER A 175 -16.74 20.32 -13.84
CA SER A 175 -17.96 19.92 -14.55
C SER A 175 -18.05 18.38 -14.65
N VAL A 176 -19.24 17.88 -14.89
CA VAL A 176 -19.51 16.43 -14.98
C VAL A 176 -18.84 15.82 -16.22
N GLU A 177 -18.74 16.57 -17.32
CA GLU A 177 -18.15 16.12 -18.58
C GLU A 177 -16.69 15.72 -18.44
N MET A 178 -15.94 16.36 -17.53
CA MET A 178 -14.53 16.05 -17.28
C MET A 178 -14.32 14.63 -16.72
N VAL A 179 -15.33 14.04 -16.09
CA VAL A 179 -15.27 12.64 -15.63
C VAL A 179 -15.11 11.69 -16.82
N LYS A 180 -15.84 11.98 -17.91
CA LYS A 180 -15.73 11.20 -19.14
C LYS A 180 -14.36 11.35 -19.79
N GLU A 181 -13.78 12.56 -19.77
CA GLU A 181 -12.41 12.77 -20.28
C GLU A 181 -11.39 11.92 -19.54
N TYR A 182 -11.49 11.85 -18.20
CA TYR A 182 -10.64 10.96 -17.41
C TYR A 182 -10.86 9.49 -17.73
N PHE A 183 -12.12 9.06 -17.88
CA PHE A 183 -12.43 7.69 -18.24
C PHE A 183 -11.85 7.31 -19.59
N ASP A 184 -11.94 8.21 -20.59
CA ASP A 184 -11.42 8.02 -21.94
C ASP A 184 -9.89 7.95 -21.95
N MET A 185 -9.21 8.66 -21.02
CA MET A 185 -7.76 8.55 -20.81
C MET A 185 -7.34 7.20 -20.17
N GLY A 186 -8.27 6.34 -19.78
CA GLY A 186 -7.97 5.05 -19.15
C GLY A 186 -7.99 5.06 -17.62
N ILE A 187 -8.43 6.16 -16.98
CA ILE A 187 -8.56 6.24 -15.52
C ILE A 187 -9.76 5.41 -15.08
N ARG A 188 -9.61 4.59 -14.05
CA ARG A 188 -10.63 3.64 -13.58
C ARG A 188 -11.09 3.86 -12.15
N TYR A 189 -10.44 4.75 -11.41
CA TYR A 189 -10.99 5.31 -10.18
C TYR A 189 -10.59 6.77 -9.99
N MET A 190 -11.35 7.49 -9.19
CA MET A 190 -10.99 8.84 -8.77
C MET A 190 -11.33 9.05 -7.29
N THR A 191 -10.35 9.57 -6.53
CA THR A 191 -10.54 10.07 -5.17
C THR A 191 -11.13 11.47 -5.24
N LEU A 192 -12.25 11.74 -4.57
CA LEU A 192 -12.99 12.99 -4.77
C LEU A 192 -12.30 14.23 -4.18
N CYS A 193 -11.52 14.07 -3.12
CA CYS A 193 -10.68 15.13 -2.55
C CYS A 193 -9.35 14.56 -2.06
N LEU A 194 -8.48 15.41 -1.54
CA LEU A 194 -7.20 15.02 -0.96
C LEU A 194 -7.12 15.54 0.51
N ASN A 195 -6.00 16.15 0.90
CA ASN A 195 -5.77 16.71 2.25
C ASN A 195 -6.56 17.99 2.54
N ILE A 196 -7.22 18.57 1.53
CA ILE A 196 -8.11 19.72 1.64
C ILE A 196 -9.38 19.47 0.84
N ASN A 197 -10.44 20.24 1.16
CA ASN A 197 -11.71 20.20 0.45
C ASN A 197 -11.51 20.49 -1.05
N SER A 198 -12.22 19.76 -1.89
CA SER A 198 -12.34 20.03 -3.33
C SER A 198 -13.66 20.75 -3.63
N LEU A 199 -13.97 20.96 -4.94
CA LEU A 199 -15.30 21.39 -5.35
C LEU A 199 -16.36 20.30 -5.15
N LEU A 200 -15.94 19.03 -4.96
CA LEU A 200 -16.81 17.86 -4.91
C LEU A 200 -17.24 17.50 -3.49
N CYS A 201 -16.31 17.58 -2.52
CA CYS A 201 -16.60 17.17 -1.14
C CYS A 201 -15.59 17.68 -0.14
N ASP A 202 -15.93 17.52 1.15
CA ASP A 202 -15.08 17.82 2.27
C ASP A 202 -14.06 16.72 2.55
N SER A 203 -12.83 17.14 2.83
CA SER A 203 -11.71 16.29 3.25
C SER A 203 -11.73 16.02 4.76
N SER A 204 -11.20 14.86 5.16
CA SER A 204 -11.01 14.52 6.58
C SER A 204 -9.95 15.36 7.30
N THR A 205 -9.11 16.09 6.58
CA THR A 205 -7.92 16.79 7.11
C THR A 205 -7.81 18.25 6.71
N ASP A 206 -8.84 18.86 6.11
CA ASP A 206 -8.77 20.27 5.78
C ASP A 206 -8.74 21.12 7.08
N PRO A 207 -7.66 21.92 7.30
CA PRO A 207 -7.55 22.73 8.51
C PRO A 207 -8.62 23.84 8.61
N LYS A 208 -9.33 24.13 7.52
CA LYS A 208 -10.44 25.11 7.50
C LYS A 208 -11.78 24.50 7.92
N GLY A 209 -11.83 23.16 8.10
CA GLY A 209 -13.06 22.44 8.38
C GLY A 209 -13.92 22.22 7.13
N ALA A 210 -15.17 21.85 7.35
CA ALA A 210 -16.13 21.56 6.27
C ALA A 210 -16.50 22.82 5.47
N GLU A 211 -16.55 22.69 4.14
CA GLU A 211 -16.99 23.72 3.20
C GLU A 211 -18.40 23.41 2.65
N HIS A 212 -18.68 22.11 2.42
CA HIS A 212 -19.94 21.64 1.81
C HIS A 212 -20.86 20.95 2.82
N ASN A 213 -20.36 20.70 4.05
CA ASN A 213 -21.01 19.85 5.05
C ASN A 213 -21.29 18.45 4.49
N GLY A 214 -20.27 17.88 3.81
CA GLY A 214 -20.32 16.60 3.14
C GLY A 214 -19.97 16.68 1.66
N VAL A 215 -20.83 16.17 0.79
CA VAL A 215 -20.68 16.20 -0.67
C VAL A 215 -21.45 17.38 -1.24
N SER A 216 -20.83 18.12 -2.16
CA SER A 216 -21.50 19.20 -2.90
C SER A 216 -22.48 18.67 -3.96
N GLN A 217 -23.35 19.51 -4.53
CA GLN A 217 -24.21 19.10 -5.63
C GLN A 217 -23.38 18.62 -6.84
N LEU A 218 -22.32 19.35 -7.20
CA LEU A 218 -21.41 18.90 -8.26
C LEU A 218 -20.81 17.53 -7.93
N GLY A 219 -20.44 17.29 -6.68
CA GLY A 219 -19.93 16.00 -6.23
C GLY A 219 -20.94 14.86 -6.41
N MET A 220 -22.23 15.11 -6.13
CA MET A 220 -23.30 14.13 -6.36
C MET A 220 -23.44 13.81 -7.86
N ASP A 221 -23.48 14.82 -8.72
CA ASP A 221 -23.60 14.67 -10.16
C ASP A 221 -22.37 13.92 -10.75
N VAL A 222 -21.17 14.20 -10.24
CA VAL A 222 -19.92 13.50 -10.58
C VAL A 222 -19.97 12.01 -10.17
N ILE A 223 -20.49 11.70 -9.00
CA ILE A 223 -20.64 10.30 -8.55
C ILE A 223 -21.61 9.54 -9.47
N GLU A 224 -22.71 10.15 -9.88
CA GLU A 224 -23.64 9.55 -10.83
C GLU A 224 -22.98 9.25 -12.17
N GLU A 225 -22.19 10.20 -12.69
CA GLU A 225 -21.46 10.01 -13.95
C GLU A 225 -20.36 8.93 -13.82
N MET A 226 -19.63 8.90 -12.69
CA MET A 226 -18.66 7.82 -12.43
C MET A 226 -19.34 6.44 -12.42
N ASN A 227 -20.52 6.32 -11.77
CA ASN A 227 -21.28 5.08 -11.77
C ASN A 227 -21.76 4.72 -13.19
N ARG A 228 -22.21 5.70 -13.98
CA ARG A 228 -22.66 5.51 -15.36
C ARG A 228 -21.55 5.02 -16.28
N LEU A 229 -20.32 5.51 -16.09
CA LEU A 229 -19.15 5.14 -16.87
C LEU A 229 -18.47 3.83 -16.40
N GLY A 230 -18.76 3.38 -15.19
CA GLY A 230 -18.04 2.24 -14.59
C GLY A 230 -16.69 2.62 -13.98
N MET A 231 -16.54 3.88 -13.56
CA MET A 231 -15.40 4.37 -12.81
C MET A 231 -15.65 4.20 -11.31
N MET A 232 -14.71 3.58 -10.59
CA MET A 232 -14.83 3.38 -9.14
C MET A 232 -14.70 4.71 -8.38
N VAL A 233 -15.62 4.97 -7.45
CA VAL A 233 -15.55 6.11 -6.53
C VAL A 233 -14.65 5.73 -5.35
N ASP A 234 -13.57 6.49 -5.16
CA ASP A 234 -12.64 6.29 -4.03
C ASP A 234 -12.92 7.30 -2.90
N VAL A 235 -13.14 6.77 -1.70
CA VAL A 235 -13.49 7.53 -0.50
C VAL A 235 -12.35 7.64 0.52
N SER A 236 -11.10 7.43 0.11
CA SER A 236 -9.95 7.31 1.04
C SER A 236 -9.64 8.59 1.82
N ASN A 237 -9.85 9.76 1.25
CA ASN A 237 -9.45 11.06 1.82
C ASN A 237 -10.61 11.88 2.39
N VAL A 238 -11.84 11.44 2.16
CA VAL A 238 -13.03 12.22 2.42
C VAL A 238 -13.35 12.31 3.93
N SER A 239 -14.08 13.36 4.34
CA SER A 239 -14.59 13.46 5.71
C SER A 239 -15.60 12.35 6.03
N ASP A 240 -15.83 12.06 7.31
CA ASP A 240 -16.82 11.06 7.75
C ASP A 240 -18.22 11.38 7.20
N LYS A 241 -18.58 12.68 7.12
CA LYS A 241 -19.86 13.10 6.54
C LYS A 241 -19.88 12.85 5.02
N SER A 242 -18.82 13.23 4.30
CA SER A 242 -18.72 12.95 2.86
C SER A 242 -18.75 11.46 2.56
N PHE A 243 -18.07 10.65 3.37
CA PHE A 243 -18.11 9.19 3.27
C PHE A 243 -19.55 8.67 3.32
N ASN A 244 -20.31 9.13 4.31
CA ASN A 244 -21.69 8.70 4.50
C ASN A 244 -22.58 9.14 3.33
N ASP A 245 -22.45 10.39 2.86
CA ASP A 245 -23.21 10.92 1.73
C ASP A 245 -22.94 10.14 0.43
N ILE A 246 -21.63 9.83 0.17
CA ILE A 246 -21.24 9.04 -1.00
C ILE A 246 -21.87 7.66 -0.97
N LEU A 247 -21.83 6.97 0.18
CA LEU A 247 -22.40 5.63 0.29
C LEU A 247 -23.93 5.60 0.13
N GLU A 248 -24.61 6.68 0.54
CA GLU A 248 -26.06 6.82 0.36
C GLU A 248 -26.43 7.13 -1.10
N HIS A 249 -25.58 7.85 -1.81
CA HIS A 249 -25.85 8.33 -3.16
C HIS A 249 -25.37 7.36 -4.25
N SER A 250 -24.20 6.74 -4.07
CA SER A 250 -23.61 5.86 -5.08
C SER A 250 -24.44 4.59 -5.29
N LYS A 251 -24.78 4.30 -6.54
CA LYS A 251 -25.47 3.08 -6.95
C LYS A 251 -24.55 1.90 -7.18
N ALA A 252 -23.24 2.16 -7.20
CA ALA A 252 -22.20 1.15 -7.31
C ALA A 252 -21.43 1.02 -5.99
N PRO A 253 -20.79 -0.13 -5.72
CA PRO A 253 -19.89 -0.26 -4.60
C PRO A 253 -18.74 0.73 -4.70
N VAL A 254 -18.30 1.28 -3.57
CA VAL A 254 -17.15 2.21 -3.51
C VAL A 254 -15.88 1.49 -3.09
N ILE A 255 -14.73 2.14 -3.32
CA ILE A 255 -13.45 1.69 -2.80
C ILE A 255 -12.92 2.66 -1.74
N VAL A 256 -12.23 2.13 -0.74
CA VAL A 256 -11.25 2.85 0.05
C VAL A 256 -9.90 2.38 -0.46
N SER A 257 -9.29 3.15 -1.38
CA SER A 257 -8.09 2.70 -2.10
C SER A 257 -6.87 2.59 -1.18
N HIS A 258 -6.76 3.48 -0.17
CA HIS A 258 -5.64 3.51 0.77
C HIS A 258 -6.04 4.15 2.11
N SER A 259 -6.27 3.31 3.13
CA SER A 259 -6.59 3.75 4.49
C SER A 259 -6.15 2.67 5.51
N ALA A 260 -6.56 2.82 6.77
CA ALA A 260 -6.39 1.83 7.82
C ALA A 260 -7.53 1.92 8.85
N CYS A 261 -7.45 1.22 9.99
CA CYS A 261 -8.51 1.16 10.99
C CYS A 261 -8.30 2.22 12.07
N ARG A 262 -9.31 3.08 12.29
CA ARG A 262 -9.28 4.14 13.31
C ARG A 262 -9.22 3.58 14.73
N ALA A 263 -9.78 2.39 14.94
CA ALA A 263 -9.74 1.70 16.24
C ALA A 263 -8.32 1.32 16.68
N LEU A 264 -7.41 1.01 15.72
CA LEU A 264 -6.02 0.65 16.02
C LEU A 264 -5.07 1.85 15.98
N CYS A 265 -5.32 2.80 15.09
CA CYS A 265 -4.55 4.03 14.98
C CYS A 265 -5.50 5.23 14.82
N SER A 266 -5.61 6.03 15.88
CA SER A 266 -6.49 7.21 15.91
C SER A 266 -5.97 8.30 14.97
N ASN A 267 -6.42 8.23 13.72
CA ASN A 267 -6.12 9.18 12.67
C ASN A 267 -7.41 9.48 11.89
N HIS A 268 -7.66 10.75 11.58
CA HIS A 268 -8.86 11.17 10.84
C HIS A 268 -8.95 10.56 9.43
N ARG A 269 -7.81 10.18 8.85
CA ARG A 269 -7.71 9.48 7.56
C ARG A 269 -8.15 8.01 7.64
N ASN A 270 -8.19 7.44 8.85
CA ASN A 270 -8.55 6.04 9.07
C ASN A 270 -10.06 5.86 9.16
N ILE A 271 -10.53 4.72 8.66
CA ILE A 271 -11.95 4.34 8.66
C ILE A 271 -12.37 3.82 10.05
N SER A 272 -13.50 4.27 10.56
CA SER A 272 -14.07 3.77 11.83
C SER A 272 -14.82 2.45 11.63
N ASP A 273 -15.11 1.73 12.73
CA ASP A 273 -15.86 0.47 12.68
C ASP A 273 -17.29 0.69 12.16
N GLU A 274 -17.90 1.83 12.47
CA GLU A 274 -19.20 2.22 11.92
C GLU A 274 -19.13 2.41 10.40
N MET A 275 -18.08 3.10 9.91
CA MET A 275 -17.86 3.27 8.48
C MET A 275 -17.58 1.93 7.79
N LEU A 276 -16.83 1.02 8.44
CA LEU A 276 -16.63 -0.35 7.92
C LEU A 276 -17.95 -1.09 7.75
N LEU A 277 -18.86 -1.02 8.72
CA LEU A 277 -20.18 -1.66 8.63
C LEU A 277 -21.02 -1.07 7.47
N ARG A 278 -20.96 0.24 7.26
CA ARG A 278 -21.63 0.90 6.14
C ARG A 278 -20.99 0.50 4.80
N LEU A 279 -19.66 0.42 4.74
CA LEU A 279 -18.93 -0.06 3.54
C LEU A 279 -19.35 -1.48 3.16
N LYS A 280 -19.48 -2.38 4.15
CA LYS A 280 -20.03 -3.72 3.93
C LYS A 280 -21.44 -3.68 3.34
N GLY A 281 -22.31 -2.82 3.87
CA GLY A 281 -23.68 -2.63 3.36
C GLY A 281 -23.73 -2.16 1.91
N ASN A 282 -22.78 -1.33 1.50
CA ASN A 282 -22.58 -0.86 0.12
C ASN A 282 -21.95 -1.93 -0.79
N GLY A 283 -21.31 -2.96 -0.24
CA GLY A 283 -20.57 -3.99 -1.02
C GLY A 283 -19.14 -3.59 -1.38
N GLY A 284 -18.65 -2.47 -0.85
CA GLY A 284 -17.32 -1.92 -1.13
C GLY A 284 -16.16 -2.75 -0.60
N VAL A 285 -14.95 -2.18 -0.66
CA VAL A 285 -13.70 -2.78 -0.14
C VAL A 285 -12.79 -1.71 0.45
N VAL A 286 -12.12 -2.04 1.57
CA VAL A 286 -11.05 -1.21 2.13
C VAL A 286 -9.70 -1.86 1.88
N ASN A 287 -8.76 -1.10 1.31
CA ASN A 287 -7.38 -1.55 1.13
C ASN A 287 -6.51 -0.93 2.23
N ILE A 288 -5.89 -1.80 3.02
CA ILE A 288 -4.99 -1.36 4.09
C ILE A 288 -3.67 -0.96 3.46
N THR A 289 -3.23 0.25 3.78
CA THR A 289 -2.06 0.88 3.14
C THR A 289 -0.79 0.75 3.97
N LEU A 290 0.36 0.73 3.32
CA LEU A 290 1.70 0.72 3.95
C LEU A 290 2.15 2.08 4.48
N LEU A 291 1.23 3.01 4.77
CA LEU A 291 1.54 4.30 5.39
C LEU A 291 1.70 4.15 6.91
N SER A 292 2.94 4.22 7.40
CA SER A 292 3.25 4.05 8.84
C SER A 292 2.39 4.91 9.75
N GLN A 293 2.11 6.16 9.36
CA GLN A 293 1.31 7.09 10.17
C GLN A 293 -0.18 6.73 10.26
N LEU A 294 -0.67 5.84 9.40
CA LEU A 294 -2.04 5.31 9.46
C LEU A 294 -2.10 3.97 10.18
N LEU A 295 -1.00 3.22 10.22
CA LEU A 295 -0.92 1.90 10.85
C LEU A 295 -0.55 1.97 12.33
N LYS A 296 0.25 2.97 12.73
CA LYS A 296 0.78 3.03 14.09
C LYS A 296 0.70 4.43 14.65
N SER A 297 0.04 4.55 15.80
CA SER A 297 0.02 5.84 16.51
C SER A 297 1.42 6.16 17.00
N PRO A 298 1.85 7.43 16.91
CA PRO A 298 3.11 7.86 17.49
C PRO A 298 3.13 7.55 19.00
N GLY A 299 4.23 6.96 19.48
CA GLY A 299 4.42 6.65 20.91
C GLY A 299 4.39 7.91 21.81
N ILE A 300 4.39 7.69 23.12
CA ILE A 300 4.20 8.74 24.16
C ILE A 300 5.24 9.87 24.11
N ASP A 301 6.42 9.65 23.51
CA ASP A 301 7.49 10.67 23.35
C ASP A 301 7.34 11.51 22.06
N ASN A 302 6.11 11.85 21.76
CA ASN A 302 5.72 12.46 20.47
C ASN A 302 6.19 13.91 20.30
N ASN A 303 6.35 14.68 21.37
CA ASN A 303 6.68 16.11 21.27
C ASN A 303 8.05 16.35 20.64
N SER A 304 9.06 15.53 20.96
CA SER A 304 10.40 15.67 20.37
C SER A 304 10.46 15.27 18.90
N VAL A 305 9.73 14.23 18.51
CA VAL A 305 9.64 13.77 17.12
C VAL A 305 8.82 14.74 16.27
N GLN A 306 7.67 15.18 16.77
CA GLN A 306 6.86 16.20 16.10
C GLN A 306 7.61 17.51 15.92
N GLN A 307 8.38 17.95 16.93
CA GLN A 307 9.23 19.13 16.82
C GLN A 307 10.30 18.93 15.73
N LYS A 308 11.02 17.79 15.72
CA LYS A 308 12.03 17.48 14.70
C LYS A 308 11.42 17.47 13.28
N LEU A 309 10.23 16.91 13.12
CA LEU A 309 9.53 16.87 11.83
C LEU A 309 9.05 18.26 11.41
N SER A 310 8.60 19.07 12.35
CA SER A 310 8.23 20.47 12.12
C SER A 310 9.42 21.31 11.68
N ASP A 311 10.55 21.18 12.39
CA ASP A 311 11.80 21.87 12.08
C ASP A 311 12.34 21.44 10.70
N LEU A 312 12.25 20.15 10.40
CA LEU A 312 12.62 19.62 9.08
C LEU A 312 11.75 20.21 7.97
N LYS A 313 10.44 20.27 8.18
CA LYS A 313 9.50 20.84 7.22
C LYS A 313 9.79 22.33 6.95
N GLU A 314 10.10 23.09 7.98
CA GLU A 314 10.44 24.51 7.82
C GLU A 314 11.80 24.67 7.12
N LYS A 315 12.80 23.86 7.47
CA LYS A 315 14.13 23.82 6.80
C LYS A 315 14.01 23.61 5.29
N TYR A 316 13.14 22.69 4.85
CA TYR A 316 13.02 22.32 3.43
C TYR A 316 11.95 23.10 2.66
N LYS A 317 11.13 23.88 3.30
CA LYS A 317 9.96 24.57 2.72
C LYS A 317 10.29 25.40 1.47
N ASP A 318 11.30 26.25 1.53
CA ASP A 318 11.69 27.10 0.42
C ASP A 318 12.63 26.38 -0.56
N LEU A 319 13.42 25.44 -0.09
CA LEU A 319 14.27 24.60 -0.94
C LEU A 319 13.42 23.71 -1.87
N ILE A 320 12.37 23.06 -1.34
CA ILE A 320 11.43 22.27 -2.15
C ILE A 320 10.68 23.13 -3.19
N LYS A 321 10.39 24.40 -2.86
CA LYS A 321 9.81 25.31 -3.85
C LYS A 321 10.76 25.63 -5.00
N ALA A 322 12.05 25.78 -4.70
CA ALA A 322 13.09 26.11 -5.66
C ALA A 322 13.46 24.93 -6.57
N ASP A 323 13.61 23.74 -6.00
CA ASP A 323 13.90 22.49 -6.73
C ASP A 323 13.20 21.30 -6.05
N PRO A 324 11.94 21.00 -6.45
CA PRO A 324 11.16 19.92 -5.85
C PRO A 324 11.79 18.54 -6.03
N ALA A 325 12.48 18.31 -7.16
CA ALA A 325 13.05 17.00 -7.49
C ALA A 325 14.23 16.66 -6.58
N ARG A 326 15.10 17.62 -6.31
CA ARG A 326 16.27 17.44 -5.46
C ARG A 326 15.91 17.44 -3.99
N TYR A 327 15.29 18.53 -3.52
CA TYR A 327 15.09 18.75 -2.09
C TYR A 327 13.87 17.98 -1.54
N GLY A 328 12.97 17.53 -2.41
CA GLY A 328 11.90 16.61 -2.03
C GLY A 328 12.46 15.26 -1.57
N ASP A 329 13.46 14.73 -2.27
CA ASP A 329 14.11 13.47 -1.90
C ASP A 329 14.93 13.61 -0.61
N GLU A 330 15.75 14.68 -0.50
CA GLU A 330 16.52 14.94 0.71
C GLU A 330 15.62 15.08 1.94
N TYR A 331 14.48 15.78 1.79
CA TYR A 331 13.46 15.89 2.85
C TYR A 331 12.89 14.53 3.24
N ASN A 332 12.52 13.70 2.28
CA ASN A 332 11.93 12.39 2.54
C ASN A 332 12.92 11.46 3.23
N ILE A 333 14.17 11.41 2.78
CA ILE A 333 15.24 10.62 3.42
C ILE A 333 15.45 11.04 4.88
N GLU A 334 15.52 12.35 5.14
CA GLU A 334 15.75 12.85 6.49
C GLU A 334 14.51 12.65 7.38
N ARG A 335 13.31 12.77 6.82
CA ARG A 335 12.06 12.45 7.50
C ARG A 335 11.97 10.97 7.89
N GLU A 336 12.27 10.07 6.97
CA GLU A 336 12.31 8.63 7.24
C GLU A 336 13.33 8.27 8.32
N ARG A 337 14.51 8.92 8.30
CA ARG A 337 15.52 8.75 9.34
C ARG A 337 14.98 9.15 10.72
N ILE A 338 14.34 10.31 10.85
CA ILE A 338 13.75 10.79 12.10
C ILE A 338 12.68 9.80 12.60
N VAL A 339 11.80 9.34 11.73
CA VAL A 339 10.73 8.38 12.08
C VAL A 339 11.35 7.03 12.50
N LYS A 340 12.33 6.53 11.76
CA LYS A 340 13.03 5.28 12.07
C LYS A 340 13.78 5.34 13.40
N GLU A 341 14.54 6.41 13.65
CA GLU A 341 15.27 6.63 14.91
C GLU A 341 14.33 6.75 16.11
N SER A 342 13.10 7.20 15.89
CA SER A 342 12.07 7.28 16.93
C SER A 342 11.46 5.92 17.30
N GLY A 343 11.74 4.85 16.57
CA GLY A 343 11.11 3.54 16.75
C GLY A 343 9.61 3.50 16.41
N GLN A 344 9.13 4.51 15.68
CA GLN A 344 7.71 4.69 15.37
C GLN A 344 7.31 4.13 14.00
N ASN A 345 8.25 3.52 13.26
CA ASN A 345 7.93 2.93 11.98
C ASN A 345 7.00 1.72 12.18
N ALA A 346 5.94 1.64 11.39
CA ALA A 346 5.09 0.46 11.36
C ALA A 346 5.82 -0.70 10.65
N SER A 347 5.34 -1.90 10.84
CA SER A 347 5.85 -3.14 10.25
C SER A 347 4.77 -3.84 9.42
N VAL A 348 5.17 -4.88 8.68
CA VAL A 348 4.22 -5.78 8.02
C VAL A 348 3.25 -6.42 9.02
N ALA A 349 3.69 -6.69 10.25
CA ALA A 349 2.79 -7.21 11.30
C ALA A 349 1.70 -6.20 11.66
N ASP A 350 2.05 -4.91 11.82
CA ASP A 350 1.06 -3.84 12.07
C ASP A 350 0.04 -3.73 10.89
N LEU A 351 0.49 -3.88 9.64
CA LEU A 351 -0.42 -3.93 8.48
C LEU A 351 -1.42 -5.08 8.61
N VAL A 352 -0.94 -6.28 8.97
CA VAL A 352 -1.80 -7.47 9.08
C VAL A 352 -2.74 -7.36 10.29
N ASP A 353 -2.34 -6.69 11.38
CA ASP A 353 -3.25 -6.38 12.49
C ASP A 353 -4.47 -5.58 12.03
N HIS A 354 -4.26 -4.58 11.15
CA HIS A 354 -5.37 -3.82 10.56
C HIS A 354 -6.23 -4.67 9.62
N ILE A 355 -5.63 -5.56 8.81
CA ILE A 355 -6.37 -6.51 7.97
C ILE A 355 -7.24 -7.41 8.85
N GLU A 356 -6.71 -7.96 9.93
CA GLU A 356 -7.45 -8.79 10.89
C GLU A 356 -8.59 -8.05 11.56
N HIS A 357 -8.37 -6.77 11.92
CA HIS A 357 -9.43 -5.94 12.49
C HIS A 357 -10.60 -5.78 11.50
N VAL A 358 -10.33 -5.47 10.23
CA VAL A 358 -11.38 -5.40 9.20
C VAL A 358 -12.11 -6.74 9.07
N ILE A 359 -11.37 -7.86 9.06
CA ILE A 359 -11.97 -9.21 8.97
C ILE A 359 -12.88 -9.48 10.17
N GLN A 360 -12.48 -9.08 11.37
CA GLN A 360 -13.28 -9.24 12.58
C GLN A 360 -14.56 -8.41 12.53
N VAL A 361 -14.51 -7.19 12.02
CA VAL A 361 -15.68 -6.27 12.01
C VAL A 361 -16.64 -6.58 10.86
N ILE A 362 -16.14 -6.81 9.65
CA ILE A 362 -16.99 -6.90 8.46
C ILE A 362 -16.79 -8.17 7.63
N GLY A 363 -15.76 -8.95 7.89
CA GLY A 363 -15.47 -10.20 7.18
C GLY A 363 -14.39 -10.05 6.09
N ILE A 364 -13.83 -11.18 5.69
CA ILE A 364 -12.67 -11.28 4.80
C ILE A 364 -12.93 -10.81 3.35
N ASP A 365 -14.17 -10.73 2.92
CA ASP A 365 -14.55 -10.37 1.55
C ASP A 365 -14.48 -8.86 1.28
N TYR A 366 -14.12 -8.05 2.29
CA TYR A 366 -14.18 -6.59 2.24
C TYR A 366 -12.82 -5.92 2.49
N VAL A 367 -11.71 -6.67 2.53
CA VAL A 367 -10.37 -6.14 2.78
C VAL A 367 -9.41 -6.47 1.64
N GLY A 368 -8.52 -5.51 1.33
CA GLY A 368 -7.44 -5.63 0.36
C GLY A 368 -6.17 -4.93 0.85
N ILE A 369 -5.22 -4.75 -0.05
CA ILE A 369 -3.90 -4.18 0.22
C ILE A 369 -3.61 -3.05 -0.78
N SER A 370 -2.94 -2.00 -0.30
CA SER A 370 -2.33 -0.96 -1.12
C SER A 370 -0.99 -0.55 -0.55
N SER A 371 -0.09 -0.07 -1.40
CA SER A 371 1.24 0.29 -0.96
C SER A 371 1.38 1.76 -0.59
N ASP A 372 0.83 2.63 -1.40
CA ASP A 372 1.15 4.06 -1.46
C ASP A 372 2.67 4.31 -1.64
N PHE A 373 3.37 3.39 -2.33
CA PHE A 373 4.78 3.53 -2.66
C PHE A 373 5.04 4.84 -3.40
N ASP A 374 6.13 5.49 -3.05
CA ASP A 374 6.52 6.83 -3.51
C ASP A 374 5.61 7.99 -3.08
N GLY A 375 4.46 7.71 -2.43
CA GLY A 375 3.59 8.70 -1.77
C GLY A 375 3.82 8.82 -0.26
N GLY A 376 4.71 7.99 0.28
CA GLY A 376 5.04 7.90 1.69
C GLY A 376 4.82 6.51 2.28
N GLY A 377 4.36 5.58 1.47
CA GLY A 377 4.21 4.18 1.82
C GLY A 377 5.54 3.46 1.91
N GLY A 378 5.54 2.43 2.74
CA GLY A 378 6.69 1.60 3.06
C GLY A 378 6.85 1.44 4.57
N VAL A 379 6.91 0.19 5.04
CA VAL A 379 7.02 -0.18 6.45
C VAL A 379 8.20 -1.11 6.67
N ASP A 380 8.56 -1.38 7.92
CA ASP A 380 9.61 -2.34 8.19
C ASP A 380 9.20 -3.74 7.71
N GLY A 381 10.03 -4.32 6.86
CA GLY A 381 9.77 -5.58 6.17
C GLY A 381 9.01 -5.47 4.84
N CYS A 382 8.61 -4.25 4.42
CA CYS A 382 8.08 -3.99 3.09
C CYS A 382 8.30 -2.52 2.71
N LYS A 383 9.52 -2.17 2.26
CA LYS A 383 9.93 -0.80 1.93
C LYS A 383 9.74 -0.45 0.48
N ASP A 384 9.78 -1.45 -0.37
CA ASP A 384 9.53 -1.32 -1.79
C ASP A 384 8.82 -2.58 -2.31
N VAL A 385 8.48 -2.57 -3.59
CA VAL A 385 7.69 -3.65 -4.21
C VAL A 385 8.40 -5.00 -4.21
N THR A 386 9.74 -5.07 -4.05
CA THR A 386 10.47 -6.34 -3.98
C THR A 386 10.21 -7.13 -2.69
N GLU A 387 9.70 -6.46 -1.65
CA GLU A 387 9.49 -7.05 -0.33
C GLU A 387 8.03 -7.44 -0.04
N ILE A 388 7.11 -7.29 -1.00
CA ILE A 388 5.68 -7.55 -0.79
C ILE A 388 5.35 -9.02 -0.46
N GLU A 389 6.23 -9.98 -0.83
CA GLU A 389 6.11 -11.37 -0.39
C GLU A 389 6.05 -11.50 1.15
N ASN A 390 6.66 -10.57 1.88
CA ASN A 390 6.65 -10.59 3.34
C ASN A 390 5.23 -10.41 3.93
N ILE A 391 4.33 -9.74 3.21
CA ILE A 391 2.90 -9.66 3.59
C ILE A 391 2.25 -11.05 3.46
N THR A 392 2.51 -11.75 2.37
CA THR A 392 2.04 -13.15 2.20
C THR A 392 2.60 -14.06 3.28
N ARG A 393 3.87 -13.89 3.63
CA ARG A 393 4.53 -14.63 4.71
C ARG A 393 3.84 -14.42 6.04
N GLU A 394 3.56 -13.18 6.41
CA GLU A 394 2.89 -12.83 7.66
C GLU A 394 1.47 -13.41 7.72
N LEU A 395 0.70 -13.31 6.64
CA LEU A 395 -0.63 -13.92 6.55
C LEU A 395 -0.58 -15.44 6.72
N ILE A 396 0.40 -16.13 6.11
CA ILE A 396 0.60 -17.58 6.29
C ILE A 396 0.96 -17.92 7.74
N LEU A 397 1.85 -17.13 8.38
CA LEU A 397 2.25 -17.33 9.77
C LEU A 397 1.07 -17.16 10.73
N ARG A 398 0.12 -16.29 10.43
CA ARG A 398 -1.13 -16.11 11.18
C ARG A 398 -2.21 -17.15 10.84
N GLY A 399 -1.92 -18.09 9.96
CA GLY A 399 -2.79 -19.25 9.68
C GLY A 399 -3.80 -19.06 8.57
N TYR A 400 -3.72 -17.96 7.79
CA TYR A 400 -4.60 -17.76 6.63
C TYR A 400 -4.35 -18.82 5.56
N SER A 401 -5.42 -19.36 5.03
CA SER A 401 -5.38 -20.28 3.90
C SER A 401 -5.05 -19.55 2.59
N ARG A 402 -4.55 -20.28 1.59
CA ARG A 402 -4.28 -19.72 0.26
C ARG A 402 -5.52 -19.04 -0.37
N SER A 403 -6.71 -19.59 -0.15
CA SER A 403 -7.96 -18.99 -0.66
C SER A 403 -8.30 -17.67 0.01
N GLU A 404 -8.02 -17.52 1.29
CA GLU A 404 -8.20 -16.27 2.03
C GLU A 404 -7.18 -15.23 1.61
N ILE A 405 -5.91 -15.61 1.49
CA ILE A 405 -4.83 -14.74 1.00
C ILE A 405 -5.13 -14.25 -0.41
N LYS A 406 -5.66 -15.10 -1.30
CA LYS A 406 -6.11 -14.71 -2.64
C LYS A 406 -7.19 -13.63 -2.61
N LYS A 407 -8.13 -13.68 -1.66
CA LYS A 407 -9.15 -12.63 -1.51
C LYS A 407 -8.50 -11.30 -1.12
N ILE A 408 -7.60 -11.32 -0.12
CA ILE A 408 -6.93 -10.15 0.42
C ILE A 408 -6.04 -9.48 -0.64
N TRP A 409 -5.22 -10.24 -1.39
CA TRP A 409 -4.26 -9.70 -2.35
C TRP A 409 -4.88 -9.02 -3.58
N GLY A 410 -6.04 -9.43 -4.02
CA GLY A 410 -6.63 -8.79 -5.21
C GLY A 410 -8.07 -9.21 -5.47
N GLY A 411 -8.47 -10.40 -4.97
CA GLY A 411 -9.79 -10.96 -5.25
C GLY A 411 -10.94 -10.02 -4.88
N ASN A 412 -10.86 -9.39 -3.71
CA ASN A 412 -11.90 -8.48 -3.21
C ASN A 412 -11.94 -7.16 -3.97
N PHE A 413 -10.78 -6.56 -4.24
CA PHE A 413 -10.69 -5.31 -5.00
C PHE A 413 -11.23 -5.50 -6.43
N MET A 414 -10.79 -6.55 -7.11
CA MET A 414 -11.24 -6.87 -8.47
C MET A 414 -12.72 -7.28 -8.52
N ARG A 415 -13.27 -7.83 -7.44
CA ARG A 415 -14.73 -8.05 -7.31
C ARG A 415 -15.47 -6.73 -7.37
N VAL A 416 -15.05 -5.75 -6.55
CA VAL A 416 -15.69 -4.43 -6.53
C VAL A 416 -15.58 -3.76 -7.91
N PHE A 417 -14.43 -3.80 -8.53
CA PHE A 417 -14.26 -3.25 -9.88
C PHE A 417 -15.21 -3.89 -10.90
N ARG A 418 -15.41 -5.23 -10.86
CA ARG A 418 -16.40 -5.90 -11.73
C ARG A 418 -17.83 -5.49 -11.42
N GLU A 419 -18.17 -5.31 -10.15
CA GLU A 419 -19.51 -4.87 -9.76
C GLU A 419 -19.79 -3.45 -10.25
N VAL A 420 -18.82 -2.54 -10.16
CA VAL A 420 -18.91 -1.18 -10.71
C VAL A 420 -19.10 -1.20 -12.23
N ALA A 421 -18.29 -1.99 -12.94
CA ALA A 421 -18.43 -2.14 -14.40
C ALA A 421 -19.82 -2.68 -14.79
N LYS A 422 -20.37 -3.65 -14.05
CA LYS A 422 -21.72 -4.16 -14.28
C LYS A 422 -22.84 -3.15 -14.03
N VAL A 423 -22.64 -2.18 -13.16
CA VAL A 423 -23.60 -1.08 -12.96
C VAL A 423 -23.67 -0.21 -14.22
N ALA A 424 -22.51 0.09 -14.81
CA ALA A 424 -22.45 0.85 -16.06
C ALA A 424 -23.12 0.15 -17.24
N GLU A 425 -22.99 -1.19 -17.35
CA GLU A 425 -23.62 -1.98 -18.42
C GLU A 425 -25.18 -2.00 -18.35
N ARG A 426 -25.76 -1.63 -17.21
CA ARG A 426 -27.22 -1.62 -16.98
C ARG A 426 -27.86 -0.27 -17.21
N ASN A 427 -27.04 0.79 -17.35
CA ASN A 427 -27.47 2.16 -17.59
C ASN A 427 -27.33 2.53 -19.07
#